data_df76261d9d46700cd8124f65016ee02c
#
_entry.id   df76261d9d46700cd8124f65016ee02c
#
_cell.length_a   1.000
_cell.length_b   1.000
_cell.length_c   1.000
_cell.angle_alpha   90.00
_cell.angle_beta   90.00
_cell.angle_gamma   90.00
#
_symmetry.space_group_name_H-M   'P 1'
#
loop_
_entity.id
_entity.type
_entity.pdbx_description
1 polymer ?
#
loop_
_entity_poly.entity_id
_entity_poly.type
_entity_poly.pdbx_seq_one_letter_code
_entity_poly.pdbx_strand_id
1 'polypeptide(L)'
;MMEKEIVLPVLHWFDAKNNFTGSCGEFRFIVKPNVVMATPKEVDFEASSIHAEFWHGPFCYEKSEMEGANDFSMSEEGRLALKAWLESHI
;
A
#
# COMPACT_ATOMS: atom_id res chain seq x y z
N MET A 1 -18.26 -14.56 11.29
CA MET A 1 -17.59 -13.35 11.82
C MET A 1 -16.61 -12.84 10.79
N MET A 2 -16.66 -11.58 10.53
CA MET A 2 -15.73 -10.98 9.56
C MET A 2 -14.41 -10.63 10.23
N GLU A 3 -13.34 -11.11 9.64
CA GLU A 3 -12.01 -10.76 10.10
C GLU A 3 -11.58 -9.44 9.45
N LYS A 4 -11.07 -8.53 10.26
CA LYS A 4 -10.54 -7.26 9.79
C LYS A 4 -9.06 -7.43 9.46
N GLU A 5 -8.80 -8.16 8.41
CA GLU A 5 -7.45 -8.45 7.98
C GLU A 5 -7.21 -7.95 6.57
N ILE A 6 -6.10 -7.25 6.39
CA ILE A 6 -5.63 -6.80 5.09
C ILE A 6 -4.61 -7.82 4.58
N VAL A 7 -4.87 -8.35 3.39
CA VAL A 7 -3.93 -9.26 2.73
C VAL A 7 -3.19 -8.46 1.67
N LEU A 8 -1.88 -8.38 1.82
CA LEU A 8 -1.01 -7.67 0.88
C LEU A 8 -0.18 -8.67 0.06
N PRO A 9 0.18 -8.30 -1.18
CA PRO A 9 1.09 -9.14 -1.95
C PRO A 9 2.48 -9.12 -1.33
N VAL A 10 3.34 -10.03 -1.80
CA VAL A 10 4.73 -10.07 -1.36
C VAL A 10 5.47 -8.81 -1.79
N LEU A 11 6.60 -8.52 -1.14
CA LEU A 11 7.37 -7.31 -1.41
C LEU A 11 7.77 -7.19 -2.89
N HIS A 12 8.08 -8.30 -3.54
CA HIS A 12 8.45 -8.30 -4.96
C HIS A 12 7.35 -7.74 -5.87
N TRP A 13 6.09 -7.81 -5.46
CA TRP A 13 5.00 -7.17 -6.20
C TRP A 13 5.23 -5.66 -6.33
N PHE A 14 5.65 -5.04 -5.23
CA PHE A 14 5.88 -3.60 -5.20
C PHE A 14 7.18 -3.20 -5.86
N ASP A 15 8.25 -3.96 -5.67
CA ASP A 15 9.53 -3.62 -6.30
C ASP A 15 9.49 -3.79 -7.81
N ALA A 16 8.53 -4.56 -8.33
CA ALA A 16 8.25 -4.66 -9.75
C ALA A 16 7.41 -3.51 -10.30
N LYS A 17 7.18 -2.46 -9.50
CA LYS A 17 6.44 -1.24 -9.87
C LYS A 17 4.95 -1.47 -10.09
N ASN A 18 4.36 -2.43 -9.39
CA ASN A 18 2.93 -2.70 -9.48
C ASN A 18 2.16 -1.99 -8.38
N ASN A 19 1.05 -1.35 -8.73
CA ASN A 19 0.12 -0.81 -7.76
C ASN A 19 -0.76 -1.94 -7.24
N PHE A 20 -1.29 -1.77 -6.04
CA PHE A 20 -2.21 -2.74 -5.44
C PHE A 20 -3.40 -2.01 -4.86
N THR A 21 -4.60 -2.51 -5.15
CA THR A 21 -5.84 -1.99 -4.56
C THR A 21 -6.56 -3.12 -3.85
N GLY A 22 -7.25 -2.79 -2.78
CA GLY A 22 -8.02 -3.77 -2.04
C GLY A 22 -9.16 -3.12 -1.27
N SER A 23 -9.96 -3.95 -0.65
CA SER A 23 -11.09 -3.48 0.14
C SER A 23 -11.44 -4.48 1.24
N CYS A 24 -12.06 -3.94 2.29
CA CYS A 24 -12.62 -4.74 3.38
C CYS A 24 -13.94 -4.06 3.77
N GLY A 25 -15.06 -4.57 3.26
CA GLY A 25 -16.33 -3.89 3.38
C GLY A 25 -16.31 -2.58 2.62
N GLU A 26 -16.61 -1.47 3.29
CA GLU A 26 -16.55 -0.14 2.70
C GLU A 26 -15.17 0.51 2.82
N PHE A 27 -14.27 -0.08 3.60
CA PHE A 27 -12.88 0.36 3.68
C PHE A 27 -12.15 -0.02 2.40
N ARG A 28 -11.60 0.96 1.73
CA ARG A 28 -10.86 0.77 0.47
C ARG A 28 -9.50 1.41 0.56
N PHE A 29 -8.54 0.84 -0.14
CA PHE A 29 -7.18 1.39 -0.13
C PHE A 29 -6.50 1.16 -1.47
N ILE A 30 -5.49 2.00 -1.72
CA ILE A 30 -4.59 1.86 -2.85
C ILE A 30 -3.16 1.98 -2.34
N VAL A 31 -2.27 1.14 -2.85
CA VAL A 31 -0.85 1.14 -2.51
C VAL A 31 -0.06 1.35 -3.79
N LYS A 32 0.76 2.38 -3.81
CA LYS A 32 1.56 2.75 -4.97
C LYS A 32 3.04 2.70 -4.60
N PRO A 33 3.84 1.84 -5.24
CA PRO A 33 5.27 1.83 -4.98
C PRO A 33 5.94 3.02 -5.64
N ASN A 34 6.87 3.63 -4.92
CA ASN A 34 7.76 4.65 -5.46
C ASN A 34 9.14 4.02 -5.56
N VAL A 35 9.44 3.43 -6.71
CA VAL A 35 10.65 2.67 -6.93
C VAL A 35 11.75 3.57 -7.49
N VAL A 36 12.86 3.64 -6.76
CA VAL A 36 14.06 4.36 -7.18
C VAL A 36 15.09 3.31 -7.60
N MET A 37 15.65 3.49 -8.79
CA MET A 37 16.63 2.55 -9.34
C MET A 37 18.04 3.02 -9.01
N ALA A 38 18.82 2.18 -8.35
CA ALA A 38 20.23 2.44 -8.11
C ALA A 38 21.03 2.29 -9.40
N THR A 39 20.67 1.30 -10.21
CA THR A 39 21.21 1.07 -11.56
C THR A 39 20.06 0.70 -12.48
N PRO A 40 20.26 0.66 -13.81
CA PRO A 40 19.18 0.23 -14.71
C PRO A 40 18.63 -1.17 -14.44
N LYS A 41 19.32 -1.96 -13.63
CA LYS A 41 18.92 -3.34 -13.32
C LYS A 41 18.63 -3.60 -11.84
N GLU A 42 18.93 -2.66 -10.96
CA GLU A 42 18.81 -2.85 -9.51
C GLU A 42 17.98 -1.76 -8.86
N VAL A 43 17.09 -2.18 -7.98
CA VAL A 43 16.26 -1.27 -7.19
C VAL A 43 17.05 -0.80 -5.96
N ASP A 44 17.01 0.51 -5.70
CA ASP A 44 17.54 1.06 -4.46
C ASP A 44 16.44 1.00 -3.39
N PHE A 45 16.45 -0.04 -2.58
CA PHE A 45 15.44 -0.24 -1.56
C PHE A 45 15.48 0.82 -0.45
N GLU A 46 16.63 1.41 -0.19
CA GLU A 46 16.74 2.47 0.81
C GLU A 46 16.10 3.77 0.35
N ALA A 47 16.21 4.09 -0.94
CA ALA A 47 15.61 5.29 -1.52
C ALA A 47 14.17 5.07 -1.96
N SER A 48 13.73 3.83 -2.10
CA SER A 48 12.38 3.50 -2.53
C SER A 48 11.42 3.48 -1.35
N SER A 49 10.14 3.74 -1.63
CA SER A 49 9.11 3.73 -0.61
C SER A 49 7.81 3.13 -1.16
N ILE A 50 6.88 2.83 -0.24
CA ILE A 50 5.55 2.36 -0.58
C ILE A 50 4.58 3.41 -0.05
N HIS A 51 3.81 4.03 -0.94
CA HIS A 51 2.82 5.02 -0.59
C HIS A 51 1.45 4.37 -0.53
N ALA A 52 0.71 4.58 0.57
CA ALA A 52 -0.63 4.04 0.73
C ALA A 52 -1.62 5.12 1.07
N GLU A 53 -2.82 4.98 0.53
CA GLU A 53 -3.95 5.86 0.80
C GLU A 53 -5.18 5.01 1.05
N PHE A 54 -6.10 5.49 1.89
CA PHE A 54 -7.34 4.77 2.14
C PHE A 54 -8.54 5.73 2.19
N TRP A 55 -9.72 5.16 1.98
CA TRP A 55 -10.99 5.88 2.08
C TRP A 55 -12.10 4.88 2.41
N HIS A 56 -13.24 5.41 2.82
CA HIS A 56 -14.44 4.60 3.06
C HIS A 56 -15.54 5.01 2.07
N GLY A 57 -16.33 4.04 1.66
CA GLY A 57 -17.49 4.28 0.82
C GLY A 57 -17.50 3.46 -0.47
N PRO A 58 -18.59 3.60 -1.25
CA PRO A 58 -18.77 2.79 -2.46
C PRO A 58 -18.06 3.34 -3.69
N PHE A 59 -17.45 4.53 -3.61
CA PHE A 59 -16.84 5.16 -4.77
C PHE A 59 -15.40 4.69 -4.98
N CYS A 60 -14.96 4.75 -6.24
CA CYS A 60 -13.58 4.42 -6.57
C CYS A 60 -12.63 5.54 -6.16
N TYR A 61 -11.33 5.27 -6.28
CA TYR A 61 -10.26 6.20 -5.90
C TYR A 61 -10.45 7.60 -6.47
N GLU A 62 -10.80 7.70 -7.75
CA GLU A 62 -10.91 8.99 -8.43
C GLU A 62 -12.09 9.84 -7.93
N LYS A 63 -13.10 9.21 -7.37
CA LYS A 63 -14.32 9.89 -6.93
C LYS A 63 -14.42 10.07 -5.42
N SER A 64 -13.41 9.61 -4.68
CA SER A 64 -13.42 9.66 -3.23
C SER A 64 -12.33 10.58 -2.71
N GLU A 65 -12.61 11.23 -1.58
CA GLU A 65 -11.57 11.96 -0.87
C GLU A 65 -10.79 10.97 0.00
N MET A 66 -9.47 11.07 -0.03
CA MET A 66 -8.64 10.20 0.80
C MET A 66 -8.75 10.62 2.25
N GLU A 67 -9.05 9.64 3.11
CA GLU A 67 -9.16 9.88 4.55
C GLU A 67 -7.82 9.82 5.24
N GLY A 68 -6.86 9.13 4.65
CA GLY A 68 -5.51 9.06 5.18
C GLY A 68 -4.53 8.57 4.14
N ALA A 69 -3.28 8.96 4.32
CA ALA A 69 -2.18 8.57 3.46
C ALA A 69 -0.91 8.47 4.30
N ASN A 70 -0.03 7.55 3.94
CA ASN A 70 1.25 7.39 4.63
C ASN A 70 2.25 6.71 3.71
N ASP A 71 3.54 6.91 4.01
CA ASP A 71 4.63 6.29 3.27
C ASP A 71 5.37 5.31 4.18
N PHE A 72 5.81 4.20 3.58
CA PHE A 72 6.53 3.15 4.30
C PHE A 72 7.77 2.78 3.50
N SER A 73 8.76 2.21 4.18
CA SER A 73 9.97 1.77 3.51
C SER A 73 9.69 0.60 2.57
N MET A 74 10.46 0.50 1.50
CA MET A 74 10.38 -0.62 0.56
C MET A 74 11.16 -1.80 1.15
N SER A 75 10.58 -2.43 2.17
CA SER A 75 11.18 -3.53 2.91
C SER A 75 10.08 -4.40 3.52
N GLU A 76 10.44 -5.56 4.01
CA GLU A 76 9.48 -6.44 4.68
C GLU A 76 8.92 -5.77 5.93
N GLU A 77 9.74 -5.03 6.67
CA GLU A 77 9.27 -4.25 7.82
C GLU A 77 8.28 -3.17 7.39
N GLY A 78 8.57 -2.47 6.30
CA GLY A 78 7.67 -1.45 5.76
C GLY A 78 6.35 -2.05 5.31
N ARG A 79 6.39 -3.20 4.64
CA ARG A 79 5.18 -3.90 4.19
C ARG A 79 4.32 -4.32 5.39
N LEU A 80 4.92 -4.85 6.44
CA LEU A 80 4.20 -5.25 7.64
C LEU A 80 3.65 -4.03 8.39
N ALA A 81 4.40 -2.94 8.44
CA ALA A 81 3.94 -1.69 9.05
C ALA A 81 2.74 -1.11 8.27
N LEU A 82 2.79 -1.16 6.95
CA LEU A 82 1.70 -0.75 6.08
C LEU A 82 0.44 -1.57 6.36
N LYS A 83 0.59 -2.88 6.45
CA LYS A 83 -0.53 -3.78 6.75
C LYS A 83 -1.16 -3.42 8.09
N ALA A 84 -0.36 -3.25 9.14
CA ALA A 84 -0.84 -2.88 10.47
C ALA A 84 -1.53 -1.52 10.47
N TRP A 85 -0.97 -0.54 9.75
CA TRP A 85 -1.55 0.79 9.64
C TRP A 85 -2.93 0.74 8.97
N LEU A 86 -3.07 0.01 7.87
CA LEU A 86 -4.36 -0.13 7.19
C LEU A 86 -5.37 -0.84 8.09
N GLU A 87 -4.96 -1.90 8.77
CA GLU A 87 -5.85 -2.64 9.67
C GLU A 87 -6.32 -1.80 10.84
N SER A 88 -5.53 -0.84 11.28
CA SER A 88 -5.89 0.04 12.38
C SER A 88 -6.97 1.06 12.00
N HIS A 89 -7.22 1.24 10.72
CA HIS A 89 -8.20 2.21 10.21
C HIS A 89 -9.48 1.58 9.68
N ILE A 90 -9.56 0.26 9.67
CA ILE A 90 -10.76 -0.44 9.21
C ILE A 90 -11.95 -0.18 10.12
#